data_1b0c1e305c5d2de10fdb0f4acfa73cf2
#
_entry.id   1b0c1e305c5d2de10fdb0f4acfa73cf2
#
_cell.length_a   1.000
_cell.length_b   1.000
_cell.length_c   1.000
_cell.angle_alpha   90.00
_cell.angle_beta   90.00
_cell.angle_gamma   90.00
#
_symmetry.space_group_name_H-M   'P 1'
#
loop_
_entity.id
_entity.type
_entity.pdbx_description
1 polymer ?
#
loop_
_entity_poly.entity_id
_entity_poly.type
_entity_poly.pdbx_seq_one_letter_code
_entity_poly.pdbx_strand_id
1 'polypeptide(L)'
;MRRGGNTEMLAQAFAEGAREHHEVEIISVADVKVNPCIGCNSCFSRAGNACSQKDDMTAIYAKLRLTDVLVLASPVYFYGISAQLKAVIDRLHTPLRNHFPIRCLALLLVGASTLPELFDAIVTQYRFTLNFFHIEDAGMVLVRGVKDKGDIKTTDALERAYRLGQNIIG
;
A
#
# COMPACT_ATOMS: atom_id res chain seq x y z
N MET A 1 -2.52 11.61 6.36
CA MET A 1 -1.29 11.21 7.11
C MET A 1 -0.48 12.44 7.48
N ARG A 2 0.30 12.41 8.56
CA ARG A 2 1.19 13.54 8.93
C ARG A 2 2.39 13.56 7.99
N ARG A 3 2.67 14.69 7.33
CA ARG A 3 3.88 14.85 6.51
C ARG A 3 5.15 14.67 7.36
N GLY A 4 6.12 13.93 6.85
CA GLY A 4 7.31 13.51 7.58
C GLY A 4 7.00 12.59 8.78
N GLY A 5 5.88 11.88 8.76
CA GLY A 5 5.51 10.90 9.80
C GLY A 5 6.25 9.58 9.65
N ASN A 6 6.15 8.71 10.67
CA ASN A 6 6.87 7.43 10.71
C ASN A 6 6.59 6.53 9.50
N THR A 7 5.34 6.48 9.03
CA THR A 7 4.96 5.69 7.84
C THR A 7 5.60 6.24 6.56
N GLU A 8 5.66 7.55 6.41
CA GLU A 8 6.31 8.17 5.25
C GLU A 8 7.82 7.91 5.27
N MET A 9 8.47 8.04 6.44
CA MET A 9 9.89 7.70 6.59
C MET A 9 10.17 6.24 6.22
N LEU A 10 9.30 5.31 6.65
CA LEU A 10 9.43 3.88 6.33
C LEU A 10 9.29 3.63 4.83
N ALA A 11 8.29 4.25 4.19
CA ALA A 11 8.07 4.14 2.75
C ALA A 11 9.21 4.75 1.94
N GLN A 12 9.78 5.87 2.40
CA GLN A 12 10.94 6.50 1.75
C GLN A 12 12.19 5.61 1.85
N ALA A 13 12.48 5.03 3.02
CA ALA A 13 13.61 4.13 3.20
C ALA A 13 13.49 2.90 2.28
N PHE A 14 12.29 2.30 2.18
CA PHE A 14 12.05 1.24 1.21
C PHE A 14 12.30 1.71 -0.24
N ALA A 15 11.76 2.87 -0.60
CA ALA A 15 11.89 3.41 -1.94
C ALA A 15 13.34 3.74 -2.30
N GLU A 16 14.15 4.20 -1.34
CA GLU A 16 15.58 4.44 -1.54
C GLU A 16 16.32 3.14 -1.88
N GLY A 17 16.06 2.05 -1.15
CA GLY A 17 16.64 0.74 -1.47
C GLY A 17 16.16 0.22 -2.83
N ALA A 18 14.88 0.33 -3.13
CA ALA A 18 14.32 -0.16 -4.40
C ALA A 18 14.84 0.61 -5.62
N ARG A 19 15.13 1.91 -5.49
CA ARG A 19 15.68 2.74 -6.60
C ARG A 19 17.06 2.32 -7.08
N GLU A 20 17.77 1.47 -6.36
CA GLU A 20 19.04 0.93 -6.83
C GLU A 20 18.86 0.07 -8.09
N HIS A 21 17.67 -0.55 -8.27
CA HIS A 21 17.41 -1.50 -9.35
C HIS A 21 16.08 -1.26 -10.07
N HIS A 22 15.23 -0.35 -9.58
CA HIS A 22 13.87 -0.13 -10.06
C HIS A 22 13.53 1.35 -10.19
N GLU A 23 12.61 1.66 -11.09
CA GLU A 23 11.92 2.95 -11.11
C GLU A 23 10.82 2.95 -10.03
N VAL A 24 10.86 3.90 -9.10
CA VAL A 24 9.95 3.95 -7.95
C VAL A 24 9.17 5.25 -7.93
N GLU A 25 7.85 5.13 -7.93
CA GLU A 25 6.93 6.23 -7.69
C GLU A 25 6.19 6.03 -6.35
N ILE A 26 6.08 7.09 -5.56
CA ILE A 26 5.31 7.10 -4.31
C ILE A 26 4.05 7.95 -4.51
N ILE A 27 2.88 7.34 -4.28
CA ILE A 27 1.60 8.03 -4.27
C ILE A 27 1.15 8.19 -2.83
N SER A 28 1.12 9.42 -2.34
CA SER A 28 0.54 9.71 -1.01
C SER A 28 -0.98 9.79 -1.10
N VAL A 29 -1.67 8.89 -0.39
CA VAL A 29 -3.14 8.92 -0.31
C VAL A 29 -3.68 10.15 0.43
N ALA A 30 -2.82 10.98 1.01
CA ALA A 30 -3.20 12.28 1.57
C ALA A 30 -3.28 13.39 0.52
N ASP A 31 -2.62 13.20 -0.62
CA ASP A 31 -2.50 14.20 -1.68
C ASP A 31 -3.45 13.90 -2.88
N VAL A 32 -4.20 12.81 -2.81
CA VAL A 32 -5.18 12.39 -3.81
C VAL A 32 -6.58 12.26 -3.21
N LYS A 33 -7.61 12.57 -4.00
CA LYS A 33 -8.99 12.42 -3.60
C LYS A 33 -9.56 11.13 -4.21
N VAL A 34 -9.64 10.09 -3.40
CA VAL A 34 -10.26 8.81 -3.78
C VAL A 34 -11.46 8.54 -2.86
N ASN A 35 -12.65 8.50 -3.43
CA ASN A 35 -13.85 8.16 -2.68
C ASN A 35 -13.94 6.63 -2.45
N PRO A 36 -14.54 6.18 -1.35
CA PRO A 36 -14.79 4.76 -1.11
C PRO A 36 -15.60 4.11 -2.23
N CYS A 37 -15.39 2.81 -2.45
CA CYS A 37 -16.23 2.05 -3.37
C CYS A 37 -17.69 2.01 -2.84
N ILE A 38 -18.65 2.33 -3.72
CA ILE A 38 -20.09 2.31 -3.37
C ILE A 38 -20.80 1.01 -3.81
N GLY A 39 -20.05 0.01 -4.28
CA GLY A 39 -20.60 -1.29 -4.67
C GLY A 39 -21.56 -1.29 -5.86
N CYS A 40 -21.57 -0.24 -6.69
CA CYS A 40 -22.53 -0.07 -7.78
C CYS A 40 -22.31 -0.98 -8.99
N ASN A 41 -21.21 -1.71 -9.06
CA ASN A 41 -20.81 -2.62 -10.14
C ASN A 41 -20.72 -1.99 -11.55
N SER A 42 -20.80 -0.67 -11.68
CA SER A 42 -20.70 0.02 -12.98
C SER A 42 -19.42 -0.31 -13.76
N CYS A 43 -18.31 -0.59 -13.06
CA CYS A 43 -17.04 -0.96 -13.69
C CYS A 43 -17.09 -2.33 -14.40
N PHE A 44 -18.08 -3.18 -14.12
CA PHE A 44 -18.28 -4.46 -14.80
C PHE A 44 -19.12 -4.33 -16.07
N SER A 45 -19.89 -3.26 -16.24
CA SER A 45 -20.82 -3.06 -17.36
C SER A 45 -20.44 -1.92 -18.31
N ARG A 46 -19.62 -0.96 -17.85
CA ARG A 46 -19.22 0.20 -18.67
C ARG A 46 -18.08 -0.16 -19.62
N ALA A 47 -18.09 0.49 -20.79
CA ALA A 47 -16.98 0.40 -21.75
C ALA A 47 -15.65 0.78 -21.08
N GLY A 48 -14.59 0.01 -21.36
CA GLY A 48 -13.28 0.18 -20.76
C GLY A 48 -13.23 -0.05 -19.25
N ASN A 49 -14.25 -0.70 -18.67
CA ASN A 49 -14.35 -0.96 -17.23
C ASN A 49 -14.28 0.30 -16.36
N ALA A 50 -14.74 1.43 -16.88
CA ALA A 50 -14.64 2.72 -16.22
C ALA A 50 -15.50 2.78 -14.95
N CYS A 51 -14.92 3.32 -13.86
CA CYS A 51 -15.69 3.59 -12.66
C CYS A 51 -16.69 4.74 -12.87
N SER A 52 -17.85 4.68 -12.19
CA SER A 52 -18.85 5.76 -12.22
C SER A 52 -18.39 7.01 -11.44
N GLN A 53 -17.51 6.84 -10.46
CA GLN A 53 -16.99 7.94 -9.68
C GLN A 53 -15.88 8.66 -10.44
N LYS A 54 -15.96 10.01 -10.44
CA LYS A 54 -14.99 10.91 -11.07
C LYS A 54 -14.08 11.46 -9.99
N ASP A 55 -12.93 10.82 -9.81
CA ASP A 55 -11.91 11.19 -8.82
C ASP A 55 -10.51 10.72 -9.27
N ASP A 56 -9.50 10.89 -8.42
CA ASP A 56 -8.10 10.61 -8.76
C ASP A 56 -7.79 9.11 -8.91
N MET A 57 -8.73 8.21 -8.61
CA MET A 57 -8.52 6.77 -8.83
C MET A 57 -8.24 6.43 -10.28
N THR A 58 -8.74 7.23 -11.24
CA THR A 58 -8.44 7.03 -12.67
C THR A 58 -6.94 7.18 -12.95
N ALA A 59 -6.29 8.16 -12.34
CA ALA A 59 -4.84 8.35 -12.47
C ALA A 59 -4.06 7.21 -11.81
N ILE A 60 -4.55 6.72 -10.65
CA ILE A 60 -3.95 5.56 -9.97
C ILE A 60 -4.06 4.29 -10.84
N TYR A 61 -5.20 4.04 -11.48
CA TYR A 61 -5.32 2.90 -12.40
C TYR A 61 -4.34 2.98 -13.58
N ALA A 62 -4.10 4.19 -14.11
CA ALA A 62 -3.13 4.38 -15.19
C ALA A 62 -1.71 3.99 -14.75
N LYS A 63 -1.32 4.34 -13.51
CA LYS A 63 -0.02 3.96 -12.93
C LYS A 63 0.08 2.47 -12.65
N LEU A 64 -0.98 1.84 -12.10
CA LEU A 64 -1.01 0.41 -11.83
C LEU A 64 -0.86 -0.45 -13.09
N ARG A 65 -1.22 0.07 -14.26
CA ARG A 65 -0.98 -0.61 -15.56
C ARG A 65 0.50 -0.70 -15.96
N LEU A 66 1.35 0.06 -15.29
CA LEU A 66 2.79 0.12 -15.54
C LEU A 66 3.60 -0.41 -14.35
N THR A 67 2.92 -1.03 -13.37
CA THR A 67 3.51 -1.39 -12.08
C THR A 67 3.68 -2.91 -11.98
N ASP A 68 4.90 -3.39 -11.77
CA ASP A 68 5.22 -4.80 -11.53
C ASP A 68 5.15 -5.15 -10.05
N VAL A 69 5.54 -4.24 -9.18
CA VAL A 69 5.57 -4.39 -7.73
C VAL A 69 4.71 -3.33 -7.06
N LEU A 70 3.73 -3.76 -6.26
CA LEU A 70 2.92 -2.85 -5.46
C LEU A 70 3.38 -2.88 -3.99
N VAL A 71 3.52 -1.70 -3.38
CA VAL A 71 3.85 -1.57 -1.96
C VAL A 71 2.77 -0.78 -1.24
N LEU A 72 2.21 -1.37 -0.19
CA LEU A 72 1.21 -0.72 0.64
C LEU A 72 1.86 -0.26 1.94
N ALA A 73 1.88 1.04 2.18
CA ALA A 73 2.39 1.64 3.41
C ALA A 73 1.27 2.34 4.18
N SER A 74 1.07 1.98 5.46
CA SER A 74 -0.01 2.54 6.27
C SER A 74 0.37 2.68 7.75
N PRO A 75 -0.09 3.75 8.41
CA PRO A 75 -0.22 3.70 9.86
C PRO A 75 -1.36 2.75 10.23
N VAL A 76 -1.31 2.21 11.46
CA VAL A 76 -2.41 1.43 12.01
C VAL A 76 -3.36 2.37 12.77
N TYR A 77 -4.61 2.38 12.37
CA TYR A 77 -5.70 3.06 13.03
C TYR A 77 -6.78 2.06 13.42
N PHE A 78 -6.97 1.89 14.73
CA PHE A 78 -7.95 0.97 15.30
C PHE A 78 -7.88 -0.44 14.67
N TYR A 79 -6.67 -1.03 14.69
CA TYR A 79 -6.34 -2.38 14.14
C TYR A 79 -6.53 -2.51 12.62
N GLY A 80 -6.71 -1.43 11.89
CA GLY A 80 -6.84 -1.40 10.44
C GLY A 80 -5.85 -0.44 9.77
N ILE A 81 -5.76 -0.52 8.46
CA ILE A 81 -5.07 0.47 7.64
C ILE A 81 -5.84 1.79 7.61
N SER A 82 -5.21 2.88 7.18
CA SER A 82 -5.90 4.17 7.04
C SER A 82 -7.08 4.08 6.09
N ALA A 83 -8.17 4.79 6.40
CA ALA A 83 -9.38 4.80 5.59
C ALA A 83 -9.12 5.25 4.15
N GLN A 84 -8.19 6.19 3.94
CA GLN A 84 -7.81 6.68 2.63
C GLN A 84 -7.13 5.58 1.79
N LEU A 85 -6.23 4.80 2.38
CA LEU A 85 -5.61 3.67 1.69
C LEU A 85 -6.63 2.57 1.43
N LYS A 86 -7.52 2.31 2.39
CA LYS A 86 -8.60 1.32 2.22
C LYS A 86 -9.53 1.68 1.07
N ALA A 87 -9.85 2.97 0.87
CA ALA A 87 -10.65 3.42 -0.26
C ALA A 87 -9.99 3.10 -1.62
N VAL A 88 -8.67 3.23 -1.72
CA VAL A 88 -7.92 2.81 -2.92
C VAL A 88 -7.99 1.30 -3.10
N ILE A 89 -7.70 0.52 -2.04
CA ILE A 89 -7.68 -0.95 -2.10
C ILE A 89 -9.05 -1.51 -2.49
N ASP A 90 -10.13 -1.01 -1.91
CA ASP A 90 -11.50 -1.47 -2.24
C ASP A 90 -11.83 -1.27 -3.72
N ARG A 91 -11.26 -0.26 -4.34
CA ARG A 91 -11.47 0.02 -5.76
C ARG A 91 -10.56 -0.76 -6.69
N LEU A 92 -9.62 -1.53 -6.16
CA LEU A 92 -8.90 -2.53 -6.96
C LEU A 92 -9.78 -3.73 -7.36
N HIS A 93 -10.94 -3.91 -6.70
CA HIS A 93 -11.96 -4.85 -7.12
C HIS A 93 -12.67 -4.35 -8.38
N THR A 94 -11.97 -4.32 -9.49
CA THR A 94 -12.42 -3.88 -10.82
C THR A 94 -11.93 -4.86 -11.88
N PRO A 95 -12.62 -5.06 -13.02
CA PRO A 95 -12.08 -5.85 -14.12
C PRO A 95 -10.77 -5.29 -14.70
N LEU A 96 -10.47 -4.00 -14.50
CA LEU A 96 -9.19 -3.40 -14.91
C LEU A 96 -7.98 -4.11 -14.31
N ARG A 97 -8.15 -4.75 -13.14
CA ARG A 97 -7.07 -5.49 -12.46
C ARG A 97 -6.44 -6.58 -13.33
N ASN A 98 -7.19 -7.15 -14.26
CA ASN A 98 -6.69 -8.18 -15.18
C ASN A 98 -5.63 -7.65 -16.17
N HIS A 99 -5.46 -6.33 -16.22
CA HIS A 99 -4.49 -5.63 -17.06
C HIS A 99 -3.36 -4.98 -16.25
N PHE A 100 -3.29 -5.24 -14.95
CA PHE A 100 -2.19 -4.78 -14.10
C PHE A 100 -1.09 -5.87 -14.13
N PRO A 101 0.15 -5.54 -14.53
CA PRO A 101 1.24 -6.51 -14.58
C PRO A 101 1.84 -6.81 -13.20
N ILE A 102 1.11 -6.47 -12.12
CA ILE A 102 1.58 -6.63 -10.75
C ILE A 102 1.82 -8.11 -10.46
N ARG A 103 3.04 -8.44 -10.09
CA ARG A 103 3.48 -9.81 -9.76
C ARG A 103 3.62 -10.05 -8.27
N CYS A 104 3.93 -9.02 -7.51
CA CYS A 104 4.11 -9.14 -6.07
C CYS A 104 3.65 -7.89 -5.31
N LEU A 105 3.41 -8.08 -4.01
CA LEU A 105 2.93 -7.05 -3.08
C LEU A 105 3.81 -7.05 -1.83
N ALA A 106 4.22 -5.87 -1.35
CA ALA A 106 4.86 -5.69 -0.06
C ALA A 106 4.00 -4.87 0.90
N LEU A 107 4.19 -5.07 2.21
CA LEU A 107 3.41 -4.40 3.25
C LEU A 107 4.30 -3.71 4.29
N LEU A 108 4.12 -2.40 4.46
CA LEU A 108 4.82 -1.57 5.43
C LEU A 108 3.83 -0.98 6.44
N LEU A 109 3.90 -1.40 7.70
CA LEU A 109 2.98 -0.94 8.74
C LEU A 109 3.69 -0.30 9.91
N VAL A 110 3.08 0.75 10.43
CA VAL A 110 3.55 1.47 11.61
C VAL A 110 2.41 1.62 12.61
N GLY A 111 2.63 1.21 13.86
CA GLY A 111 1.65 1.32 14.91
C GLY A 111 2.22 1.78 16.26
N ALA A 112 1.43 2.53 17.01
CA ALA A 112 1.81 3.05 18.32
C ALA A 112 1.79 1.99 19.42
N SER A 113 0.91 1.00 19.31
CA SER A 113 0.79 -0.07 20.30
C SER A 113 1.97 -1.05 20.20
N THR A 114 2.31 -1.65 21.36
CA THR A 114 3.30 -2.72 21.46
C THR A 114 2.67 -4.12 21.49
N LEU A 115 1.33 -4.20 21.42
CA LEU A 115 0.60 -5.48 21.44
C LEU A 115 1.10 -6.43 20.33
N PRO A 116 1.36 -7.71 20.64
CA PRO A 116 1.78 -8.68 19.64
C PRO A 116 0.83 -8.80 18.46
N GLU A 117 -0.48 -8.76 18.71
CA GLU A 117 -1.58 -8.96 17.74
C GLU A 117 -1.91 -7.70 16.91
N LEU A 118 -1.19 -6.59 17.13
CA LEU A 118 -1.52 -5.29 16.53
C LEU A 118 -1.78 -5.35 15.02
N PHE A 119 -1.07 -6.21 14.31
CA PHE A 119 -1.11 -6.29 12.85
C PHE A 119 -1.92 -7.48 12.31
N ASP A 120 -2.37 -8.40 13.15
CA ASP A 120 -2.92 -9.70 12.72
C ASP A 120 -4.09 -9.56 11.75
N ALA A 121 -5.03 -8.65 12.04
CA ALA A 121 -6.17 -8.40 11.16
C ALA A 121 -5.72 -7.88 9.78
N ILE A 122 -4.73 -6.98 9.75
CA ILE A 122 -4.22 -6.39 8.51
C ILE A 122 -3.43 -7.42 7.71
N VAL A 123 -2.57 -8.20 8.38
CA VAL A 123 -1.78 -9.27 7.74
C VAL A 123 -2.71 -10.36 7.17
N THR A 124 -3.80 -10.68 7.86
CA THR A 124 -4.81 -11.62 7.35
C THR A 124 -5.47 -11.08 6.07
N GLN A 125 -5.90 -9.79 6.06
CA GLN A 125 -6.44 -9.14 4.86
C GLN A 125 -5.42 -9.09 3.72
N TYR A 126 -4.16 -8.80 4.04
CA TYR A 126 -3.07 -8.79 3.09
C TYR A 126 -2.90 -10.14 2.39
N ARG A 127 -2.88 -11.24 3.15
CA ARG A 127 -2.78 -12.60 2.62
C ARG A 127 -3.96 -12.97 1.72
N PHE A 128 -5.19 -12.58 2.11
CA PHE A 128 -6.35 -12.75 1.24
C PHE A 128 -6.24 -11.93 -0.05
N THR A 129 -5.65 -10.75 0.01
CA THR A 129 -5.40 -9.92 -1.17
C THR A 129 -4.40 -10.61 -2.12
N LEU A 130 -3.29 -11.14 -1.62
CA LEU A 130 -2.33 -11.93 -2.41
C LEU A 130 -3.03 -13.09 -3.14
N ASN A 131 -3.81 -13.87 -2.40
CA ASN A 131 -4.54 -15.01 -2.95
C ASN A 131 -5.57 -14.59 -4.01
N PHE A 132 -6.30 -13.50 -3.77
CA PHE A 132 -7.32 -13.00 -4.71
C PHE A 132 -6.71 -12.51 -6.02
N PHE A 133 -5.56 -11.87 -5.96
CA PHE A 133 -4.85 -11.37 -7.16
C PHE A 133 -3.89 -12.39 -7.77
N HIS A 134 -3.66 -13.55 -7.12
CA HIS A 134 -2.68 -14.55 -7.50
C HIS A 134 -1.26 -13.98 -7.68
N ILE A 135 -0.85 -13.15 -6.72
CA ILE A 135 0.46 -12.48 -6.69
C ILE A 135 1.29 -12.93 -5.50
N GLU A 136 2.60 -12.77 -5.58
CA GLU A 136 3.54 -13.22 -4.56
C GLU A 136 3.68 -12.23 -3.39
N ASP A 137 4.05 -12.76 -2.22
CA ASP A 137 4.42 -11.97 -1.05
C ASP A 137 5.87 -11.49 -1.19
N ALA A 138 6.06 -10.20 -1.42
CA ALA A 138 7.39 -9.59 -1.50
C ALA A 138 7.98 -9.24 -0.12
N GLY A 139 7.24 -9.48 0.95
CA GLY A 139 7.68 -9.27 2.31
C GLY A 139 7.01 -8.11 3.05
N MET A 140 7.30 -8.03 4.35
CA MET A 140 6.66 -7.08 5.25
C MET A 140 7.65 -6.43 6.21
N VAL A 141 7.45 -5.13 6.50
CA VAL A 141 8.07 -4.44 7.63
C VAL A 141 6.99 -3.92 8.56
N LEU A 142 6.87 -4.53 9.73
CA LEU A 142 5.86 -4.25 10.74
C LEU A 142 6.53 -3.60 11.96
N VAL A 143 6.18 -2.35 12.27
CA VAL A 143 6.84 -1.53 13.29
C VAL A 143 5.87 -1.18 14.41
N ARG A 144 6.11 -1.70 15.60
CA ARG A 144 5.33 -1.44 16.82
C ARG A 144 5.97 -0.35 17.67
N GLY A 145 5.19 0.23 18.58
CA GLY A 145 5.69 1.11 19.64
C GLY A 145 6.15 2.49 19.16
N VAL A 146 5.81 2.91 17.92
CA VAL A 146 6.19 4.21 17.39
C VAL A 146 4.95 5.10 17.23
N LYS A 147 4.84 6.14 18.04
CA LYS A 147 3.68 7.04 18.14
C LYS A 147 3.98 8.44 17.62
N ASP A 148 5.04 9.04 18.15
CA ASP A 148 5.36 10.41 17.81
C ASP A 148 6.21 10.51 16.54
N LYS A 149 6.19 11.68 15.92
CA LYS A 149 6.91 11.91 14.67
C LYS A 149 8.41 11.72 14.90
N GLY A 150 9.00 10.77 14.20
CA GLY A 150 10.43 10.49 14.26
C GLY A 150 10.81 9.32 15.18
N ASP A 151 9.90 8.75 15.97
CA ASP A 151 10.18 7.61 16.84
C ASP A 151 10.79 6.43 16.07
N ILE A 152 10.38 6.25 14.82
CA ILE A 152 10.91 5.17 13.97
C ILE A 152 12.43 5.22 13.79
N LYS A 153 13.04 6.40 13.94
CA LYS A 153 14.51 6.59 13.82
C LYS A 153 15.30 5.92 14.94
N THR A 154 14.63 5.60 16.05
CA THR A 154 15.25 4.90 17.18
C THR A 154 15.19 3.38 17.04
N THR A 155 14.66 2.89 15.93
CA THR A 155 14.49 1.45 15.63
C THR A 155 15.33 1.04 14.42
N ASP A 156 15.46 -0.27 14.19
CA ASP A 156 16.08 -0.85 12.98
C ASP A 156 15.17 -0.82 11.75
N ALA A 157 13.93 -0.29 11.89
CA ALA A 157 12.89 -0.44 10.88
C ALA A 157 13.23 0.23 9.54
N LEU A 158 13.91 1.38 9.57
CA LEU A 158 14.32 2.07 8.34
C LEU A 158 15.35 1.23 7.56
N GLU A 159 16.31 0.63 8.25
CA GLU A 159 17.29 -0.27 7.61
C GLU A 159 16.61 -1.51 7.05
N ARG A 160 15.70 -2.14 7.79
CA ARG A 160 14.92 -3.28 7.29
C ARG A 160 14.10 -2.94 6.05
N ALA A 161 13.49 -1.76 6.03
CA ALA A 161 12.72 -1.30 4.88
C ALA A 161 13.62 -1.05 3.66
N TYR A 162 14.76 -0.41 3.86
CA TYR A 162 15.77 -0.20 2.80
C TYR A 162 16.23 -1.53 2.21
N ARG A 163 16.62 -2.50 3.06
CA ARG A 163 17.07 -3.83 2.62
C ARG A 163 15.96 -4.60 1.91
N LEU A 164 14.71 -4.49 2.37
CA LEU A 164 13.58 -5.11 1.67
C LEU A 164 13.41 -4.49 0.28
N GLY A 165 13.50 -3.16 0.16
CA GLY A 165 13.44 -2.49 -1.13
C GLY A 165 14.59 -2.88 -2.07
N GLN A 166 15.82 -2.93 -1.55
CA GLN A 166 17.02 -3.31 -2.32
C GLN A 166 16.94 -4.73 -2.90
N ASN A 167 16.32 -5.66 -2.15
CA ASN A 167 16.23 -7.07 -2.53
C ASN A 167 14.89 -7.43 -3.22
N ILE A 168 14.02 -6.45 -3.47
CA ILE A 168 12.75 -6.74 -4.11
C ILE A 168 12.97 -7.10 -5.58
N ILE A 169 12.33 -8.19 -6.01
CA ILE A 169 12.42 -8.66 -7.39
C ILE A 169 11.09 -8.30 -8.06
N GLY A 170 11.15 -7.51 -9.12
CA GLY A 170 10.03 -7.09 -9.92
C GLY A 170 9.78 -8.00 -11.14
#